data_02cc633d506953c8f31a2f26f323508a
#
_entry.id   02cc633d506953c8f31a2f26f323508a
#
_cell.length_a   1.000
_cell.length_b   1.000
_cell.length_c   1.000
_cell.angle_alpha   90.00
_cell.angle_beta   90.00
_cell.angle_gamma   90.00
#
_symmetry.space_group_name_H-M   'P 1'
#
loop_
_entity.id
_entity.type
_entity.pdbx_description
1 polymer ?
#
loop_
_entity_poly.entity_id
_entity_poly.type
_entity_poly.pdbx_seq_one_letter_code
_entity_poly.pdbx_strand_id
1 'polypeptide(L)'
;MNYASRCTVVLVLTGALSLGAVPHPQDPVEVPFEYSRAFGLMLIKVEVNGKPAVMVLDTGSNETIVSPRLVVVKQLSSKDAVAMAKGSGYSGSGVIATAFLRIGSLSSKNCQILVVDLSDLAKSLGQDVDGILGMSVLKEFEIVSVDLKHHKLVLK
;
A
#
# COMPACT_ATOMS: atom_id res chain seq x y z
N MET A 1 11.26 23.05 -5.67
CA MET A 1 11.31 22.70 -4.25
C MET A 1 10.99 21.24 -4.14
N ASN A 2 12.01 20.39 -3.88
CA ASN A 2 11.83 18.93 -3.83
C ASN A 2 11.29 18.55 -2.45
N TYR A 3 9.99 18.32 -2.35
CA TYR A 3 9.39 17.67 -1.19
C TYR A 3 9.54 16.15 -1.35
N ALA A 4 10.74 15.64 -1.09
CA ALA A 4 10.90 14.21 -0.83
C ALA A 4 10.45 13.97 0.62
N SER A 5 9.15 13.74 0.82
CA SER A 5 8.65 13.20 2.09
C SER A 5 9.19 11.77 2.19
N ARG A 6 10.22 11.57 3.00
CA ARG A 6 10.79 10.26 3.25
C ARG A 6 9.81 9.46 4.11
N CYS A 7 9.30 8.39 3.55
CA CYS A 7 8.56 7.39 4.31
C CYS A 7 9.55 6.70 5.26
N THR A 8 9.39 6.89 6.57
CA THR A 8 10.27 6.24 7.56
C THR A 8 9.64 4.92 7.96
N VAL A 9 10.30 3.82 7.62
CA VAL A 9 9.88 2.48 8.04
C VAL A 9 10.23 2.28 9.51
N VAL A 10 9.24 2.00 10.34
CA VAL A 10 9.42 1.69 11.76
C VAL A 10 8.94 0.27 12.02
N LEU A 11 9.79 -0.56 12.58
CA LEU A 11 9.42 -1.90 13.04
C LEU A 11 8.65 -1.78 14.36
N VAL A 12 7.39 -2.17 14.37
CA VAL A 12 6.58 -2.24 15.60
C VAL A 12 6.62 -3.66 16.14
N LEU A 13 7.30 -3.83 17.27
CA LEU A 13 7.26 -5.04 18.06
C LEU A 13 5.94 -5.14 18.82
N THR A 14 4.98 -5.89 18.31
CA THR A 14 3.80 -6.28 19.07
C THR A 14 4.14 -7.53 19.88
N GLY A 15 4.19 -7.37 21.21
CA GLY A 15 4.53 -8.45 22.12
C GLY A 15 3.48 -9.55 22.14
N ALA A 16 3.89 -10.74 21.71
CA ALA A 16 3.37 -11.99 22.21
C ALA A 16 4.58 -12.76 22.74
N LEU A 17 4.57 -13.16 24.02
CA LEU A 17 5.58 -14.00 24.64
C LEU A 17 5.56 -15.39 23.98
N SER A 18 6.20 -15.53 22.86
CA SER A 18 6.80 -16.78 22.39
C SER A 18 8.29 -16.54 22.32
N LEU A 19 9.09 -17.45 22.88
CA LEU A 19 10.55 -17.48 22.71
C LEU A 19 10.88 -17.77 21.23
N GLY A 20 10.43 -16.89 20.35
CA GLY A 20 10.81 -16.83 18.95
C GLY A 20 11.80 -15.70 18.77
N ALA A 21 12.84 -15.91 17.99
CA ALA A 21 13.85 -14.92 17.68
C ALA A 21 13.19 -13.58 17.35
N VAL A 22 13.59 -12.52 18.04
CA VAL A 22 13.20 -11.15 17.70
C VAL A 22 13.72 -10.88 16.29
N PRO A 23 12.85 -10.55 15.31
CA PRO A 23 13.32 -10.28 13.95
C PRO A 23 14.38 -9.20 14.01
N HIS A 24 15.57 -9.50 13.46
CA HIS A 24 16.62 -8.49 13.30
C HIS A 24 16.08 -7.41 12.33
N PRO A 25 16.42 -6.11 12.50
CA PRO A 25 15.94 -5.04 11.61
C PRO A 25 16.21 -5.26 10.11
N GLN A 26 16.99 -6.26 9.77
CA GLN A 26 17.36 -6.63 8.40
C GLN A 26 16.74 -7.95 7.92
N ASP A 27 15.94 -8.62 8.74
CA ASP A 27 15.29 -9.85 8.31
C ASP A 27 14.17 -9.55 7.30
N PRO A 28 14.10 -10.32 6.20
CA PRO A 28 13.03 -10.16 5.22
C PRO A 28 11.67 -10.42 5.85
N VAL A 29 10.69 -9.58 5.54
CA VAL A 29 9.31 -9.76 5.98
C VAL A 29 8.52 -10.40 4.86
N GLU A 30 7.92 -11.56 5.15
CA GLU A 30 7.03 -12.27 4.23
C GLU A 30 5.58 -11.86 4.48
N VAL A 31 4.90 -11.44 3.42
CA VAL A 31 3.51 -11.02 3.46
C VAL A 31 2.72 -11.84 2.45
N PRO A 32 1.71 -12.61 2.89
CA PRO A 32 0.91 -13.41 1.97
C PRO A 32 0.07 -12.53 1.06
N PHE A 33 -0.13 -12.97 -0.19
CA PHE A 33 -1.07 -12.36 -1.11
C PHE A 33 -2.03 -13.39 -1.68
N GLU A 34 -3.20 -12.94 -2.10
CA GLU A 34 -4.16 -13.72 -2.86
C GLU A 34 -3.96 -13.46 -4.36
N TYR A 35 -3.88 -14.52 -5.16
CA TYR A 35 -3.74 -14.39 -6.60
C TYR A 35 -5.09 -14.54 -7.29
N SER A 36 -5.62 -13.46 -7.83
CA SER A 36 -6.83 -13.48 -8.64
C SER A 36 -6.52 -13.98 -10.06
N ARG A 37 -6.78 -15.27 -10.33
CA ARG A 37 -6.53 -15.87 -11.66
C ARG A 37 -7.37 -15.23 -12.76
N ALA A 38 -8.56 -14.76 -12.43
CA ALA A 38 -9.46 -14.14 -13.41
C ALA A 38 -8.88 -12.85 -14.01
N PHE A 39 -8.11 -12.10 -13.22
CA PHE A 39 -7.57 -10.81 -13.61
C PHE A 39 -6.05 -10.75 -13.62
N GLY A 40 -5.37 -11.81 -13.20
CA GLY A 40 -3.91 -11.83 -13.10
C GLY A 40 -3.35 -10.89 -12.02
N LEU A 41 -4.13 -10.59 -10.99
CA LEU A 41 -3.79 -9.61 -9.97
C LEU A 41 -3.33 -10.28 -8.68
N MET A 42 -2.39 -9.66 -8.00
CA MET A 42 -1.95 -10.00 -6.66
C MET A 42 -2.59 -9.05 -5.66
N LEU A 43 -3.37 -9.60 -4.73
CA LEU A 43 -4.10 -8.84 -3.71
C LEU A 43 -3.44 -9.03 -2.36
N ILE A 44 -3.04 -7.94 -1.75
CA ILE A 44 -2.36 -7.92 -0.45
C ILE A 44 -3.22 -7.23 0.60
N LYS A 45 -3.23 -7.80 1.80
CA LYS A 45 -3.91 -7.21 2.97
C LYS A 45 -2.93 -6.30 3.70
N VAL A 46 -3.32 -5.06 3.86
CA VAL A 46 -2.54 -4.02 4.55
C VAL A 46 -3.43 -3.25 5.52
N GLU A 47 -2.82 -2.38 6.32
CA GLU A 47 -3.59 -1.38 7.06
C GLU A 47 -3.21 0.03 6.59
N VAL A 48 -4.20 0.86 6.40
CA VAL A 48 -4.05 2.27 6.06
C VAL A 48 -4.73 3.11 7.15
N ASN A 49 -3.95 3.91 7.87
CA ASN A 49 -4.45 4.72 9.01
C ASN A 49 -5.20 3.87 10.05
N GLY A 50 -4.74 2.64 10.31
CA GLY A 50 -5.35 1.69 11.25
C GLY A 50 -6.61 0.99 10.72
N LYS A 51 -7.00 1.21 9.46
CA LYS A 51 -8.13 0.52 8.84
C LYS A 51 -7.61 -0.60 7.92
N PRO A 52 -8.21 -1.80 7.98
CA PRO A 52 -7.86 -2.88 7.06
C PRO A 52 -8.22 -2.50 5.61
N ALA A 53 -7.36 -2.86 4.69
CA ALA A 53 -7.50 -2.58 3.27
C ALA A 53 -6.98 -3.75 2.42
N VAL A 54 -7.64 -4.00 1.30
CA VAL A 54 -7.19 -4.93 0.26
C VAL A 54 -6.65 -4.09 -0.90
N MET A 55 -5.37 -4.28 -1.22
CA MET A 55 -4.70 -3.52 -2.28
C MET A 55 -4.16 -4.43 -3.37
N VAL A 56 -4.21 -3.95 -4.60
CA VAL A 56 -3.48 -4.58 -5.72
C VAL A 56 -2.00 -4.25 -5.56
N LEU A 57 -1.14 -5.28 -5.58
CA LEU A 57 0.30 -5.10 -5.69
C LEU A 57 0.65 -4.79 -7.15
N ASP A 58 1.13 -3.58 -7.42
CA ASP A 58 1.41 -3.11 -8.77
C ASP A 58 2.74 -2.35 -8.84
N THR A 59 3.80 -3.04 -9.24
CA THR A 59 5.12 -2.45 -9.47
C THR A 59 5.17 -1.54 -10.71
N GLY A 60 4.15 -1.59 -11.56
CA GLY A 60 4.00 -0.69 -12.71
C GLY A 60 3.36 0.66 -12.36
N SER A 61 2.76 0.78 -11.17
CA SER A 61 2.22 2.05 -10.68
C SER A 61 3.30 2.86 -9.98
N ASN A 62 3.51 4.10 -10.41
CA ASN A 62 4.43 5.01 -9.72
C ASN A 62 3.92 5.43 -8.35
N GLU A 63 2.60 5.53 -8.20
CA GLU A 63 1.95 6.01 -7.00
C GLU A 63 1.25 4.89 -6.25
N THR A 64 1.25 5.00 -4.92
CA THR A 64 0.35 4.23 -4.08
C THR A 64 -0.97 4.97 -3.99
N ILE A 65 -2.05 4.30 -4.39
CA ILE A 65 -3.38 4.88 -4.50
C ILE A 65 -4.28 4.24 -3.44
N VAL A 66 -5.11 5.05 -2.79
CA VAL A 66 -6.07 4.56 -1.80
C VAL A 66 -7.45 5.16 -2.01
N SER A 67 -8.47 4.39 -1.67
CA SER A 67 -9.87 4.84 -1.66
C SER A 67 -10.09 5.92 -0.58
N PRO A 68 -10.96 6.91 -0.82
CA PRO A 68 -11.30 7.97 0.15
C PRO A 68 -11.78 7.44 1.51
N ARG A 69 -12.36 6.24 1.57
CA ARG A 69 -12.83 5.64 2.82
C ARG A 69 -11.72 5.39 3.86
N LEU A 70 -10.47 5.28 3.40
CA LEU A 70 -9.30 4.98 4.24
C LEU A 70 -8.64 6.23 4.84
N VAL A 71 -9.02 7.41 4.37
CA VAL A 71 -8.48 8.69 4.84
C VAL A 71 -9.57 9.54 5.49
N VAL A 72 -9.16 10.41 6.41
CA VAL A 72 -10.09 11.37 7.00
C VAL A 72 -10.08 12.62 6.13
N VAL A 73 -11.11 12.79 5.33
CA VAL A 73 -11.25 13.90 4.34
C VAL A 73 -11.07 15.29 4.98
N LYS A 74 -11.33 15.46 6.29
CA LYS A 74 -11.11 16.73 7.01
C LYS A 74 -9.64 17.17 7.07
N GLN A 75 -8.71 16.28 6.77
CA GLN A 75 -7.27 16.59 6.72
C GLN A 75 -6.80 16.98 5.31
N LEU A 76 -7.68 16.85 4.31
CA LEU A 76 -7.40 17.30 2.95
C LEU A 76 -7.73 18.80 2.89
N SER A 77 -6.69 19.63 2.86
CA SER A 77 -6.91 21.07 2.71
C SER A 77 -7.23 21.38 1.24
N SER A 78 -7.97 22.47 1.00
CA SER A 78 -8.24 22.98 -0.35
C SER A 78 -6.97 23.39 -1.13
N LYS A 79 -5.81 23.31 -0.50
CA LYS A 79 -4.49 23.57 -1.07
C LYS A 79 -3.73 22.30 -1.43
N ASP A 80 -4.31 21.12 -1.16
CA ASP A 80 -3.66 19.85 -1.49
C ASP A 80 -3.55 19.74 -3.02
N ALA A 81 -2.39 19.32 -3.48
CA ALA A 81 -2.12 19.20 -4.90
C ALA A 81 -3.06 18.15 -5.51
N VAL A 82 -3.78 18.56 -6.55
CA VAL A 82 -4.57 17.65 -7.37
C VAL A 82 -3.65 17.00 -8.38
N ALA A 83 -3.61 15.69 -8.40
CA ALA A 83 -2.86 14.92 -9.39
C ALA A 83 -3.82 14.11 -10.27
N MET A 84 -3.45 13.95 -11.53
CA MET A 84 -4.18 13.05 -12.44
C MET A 84 -3.64 11.63 -12.26
N ALA A 85 -4.53 10.71 -11.91
CA ALA A 85 -4.25 9.28 -11.90
C ALA A 85 -4.85 8.60 -13.11
N LYS A 86 -4.05 7.83 -13.83
CA LYS A 86 -4.50 7.02 -14.95
C LYS A 86 -3.82 5.67 -14.92
N GLY A 87 -4.59 4.62 -15.03
CA GLY A 87 -4.10 3.24 -15.09
C GLY A 87 -5.11 2.33 -15.75
N SER A 88 -4.80 1.04 -15.83
CA SER A 88 -5.72 0.04 -16.34
C SER A 88 -6.92 -0.10 -15.41
N GLY A 89 -8.08 0.38 -15.84
CA GLY A 89 -9.33 0.28 -15.09
C GLY A 89 -9.64 1.46 -14.16
N TYR A 90 -8.82 2.49 -14.11
CA TYR A 90 -9.14 3.72 -13.39
C TYR A 90 -8.57 4.96 -14.09
N SER A 91 -9.28 6.05 -14.03
CA SER A 91 -8.79 7.36 -14.42
C SER A 91 -9.56 8.42 -13.64
N GLY A 92 -8.87 9.43 -13.15
CA GLY A 92 -9.52 10.51 -12.42
C GLY A 92 -8.52 11.49 -11.81
N SER A 93 -9.05 12.57 -11.27
CA SER A 93 -8.30 13.47 -10.42
C SER A 93 -8.27 12.89 -9.00
N GLY A 94 -7.10 12.91 -8.40
CA GLY A 94 -6.90 12.49 -7.02
C GLY A 94 -6.30 13.61 -6.18
N VAL A 95 -6.34 13.45 -4.88
CA VAL A 95 -5.73 14.37 -3.92
C VAL A 95 -4.51 13.71 -3.31
N ILE A 96 -3.37 14.41 -3.32
CA ILE A 96 -2.16 13.94 -2.65
C ILE A 96 -2.35 14.12 -1.15
N ALA A 97 -2.13 13.04 -0.41
CA ALA A 97 -2.22 13.01 1.05
C ALA A 97 -1.04 12.23 1.65
N THR A 98 -0.96 12.22 2.96
CA THR A 98 -0.05 11.33 3.70
C THR A 98 -0.85 10.33 4.50
N ALA A 99 -0.33 9.11 4.61
CA ALA A 99 -0.95 8.04 5.38
C ALA A 99 0.08 7.27 6.22
N PHE A 100 -0.40 6.63 7.27
CA PHE A 100 0.29 5.55 7.94
C PHE A 100 -0.06 4.24 7.23
N LEU A 101 0.94 3.48 6.81
CA LEU A 101 0.77 2.16 6.22
C LEU A 101 1.40 1.09 7.10
N ARG A 102 0.71 -0.06 7.21
CA ARG A 102 1.28 -1.28 7.79
C ARG A 102 1.13 -2.43 6.81
N ILE A 103 2.26 -3.09 6.52
CA ILE A 103 2.35 -4.22 5.59
C ILE A 103 3.03 -5.36 6.35
N GLY A 104 2.27 -6.37 6.76
CA GLY A 104 2.76 -7.38 7.68
C GLY A 104 3.23 -6.77 9.01
N SER A 105 4.46 -7.05 9.42
CA SER A 105 5.09 -6.46 10.61
C SER A 105 5.73 -5.09 10.36
N LEU A 106 5.85 -4.66 9.11
CA LEU A 106 6.45 -3.39 8.74
C LEU A 106 5.42 -2.27 8.80
N SER A 107 5.84 -1.13 9.31
CA SER A 107 5.01 0.07 9.32
C SER A 107 5.79 1.28 8.81
N SER A 108 5.10 2.11 8.06
CA SER A 108 5.66 3.31 7.49
C SER A 108 4.77 4.51 7.80
N LYS A 109 5.39 5.60 8.28
CA LYS A 109 4.71 6.85 8.59
C LYS A 109 4.94 7.87 7.49
N ASN A 110 3.95 8.73 7.29
CA ASN A 110 4.02 9.83 6.32
C ASN A 110 4.26 9.36 4.86
N CYS A 111 3.72 8.19 4.52
CA CYS A 111 3.73 7.72 3.15
C CYS A 111 2.92 8.68 2.27
N GLN A 112 3.53 9.20 1.21
CA GLN A 112 2.79 9.95 0.21
C GLN A 112 1.90 8.98 -0.58
N ILE A 113 0.63 9.30 -0.64
CA ILE A 113 -0.40 8.52 -1.32
C ILE A 113 -1.26 9.43 -2.18
N LEU A 114 -1.88 8.86 -3.19
CA LEU A 114 -2.90 9.50 -4.00
C LEU A 114 -4.28 8.95 -3.61
N VAL A 115 -5.18 9.82 -3.24
CA VAL A 115 -6.56 9.47 -2.86
C VAL A 115 -7.45 9.59 -4.09
N VAL A 116 -7.98 8.46 -4.55
CA VAL A 116 -8.82 8.36 -5.76
C VAL A 116 -10.03 7.47 -5.48
N ASP A 117 -11.18 7.79 -6.06
CA ASP A 117 -12.32 6.88 -6.05
C ASP A 117 -12.02 5.67 -6.95
N LEU A 118 -11.99 4.50 -6.35
CA LEU A 118 -11.71 3.22 -7.02
C LEU A 118 -12.97 2.36 -7.19
N SER A 119 -14.17 2.93 -7.02
CA SER A 119 -15.43 2.18 -7.09
C SER A 119 -15.65 1.49 -8.44
N ASP A 120 -15.23 2.11 -9.54
CA ASP A 120 -15.36 1.51 -10.87
C ASP A 120 -14.34 0.38 -11.09
N LEU A 121 -13.13 0.49 -10.53
CA LEU A 121 -12.16 -0.60 -10.52
C LEU A 121 -12.71 -1.79 -9.71
N ALA A 122 -13.20 -1.57 -8.50
CA ALA A 122 -13.79 -2.61 -7.66
C ALA A 122 -14.96 -3.32 -8.36
N LYS A 123 -15.87 -2.56 -9.02
CA LYS A 123 -16.96 -3.14 -9.82
C LYS A 123 -16.43 -4.00 -10.96
N SER A 124 -15.43 -3.50 -11.72
CA SER A 124 -14.87 -4.25 -12.86
C SER A 124 -14.20 -5.54 -12.44
N LEU A 125 -13.62 -5.57 -11.24
CA LEU A 125 -12.98 -6.75 -10.66
C LEU A 125 -13.97 -7.69 -9.94
N GLY A 126 -15.21 -7.25 -9.71
CA GLY A 126 -16.21 -8.02 -8.97
C GLY A 126 -15.79 -8.34 -7.53
N GLN A 127 -14.89 -7.54 -6.96
CA GLN A 127 -14.39 -7.71 -5.59
C GLN A 127 -13.94 -6.37 -5.00
N ASP A 128 -13.97 -6.29 -3.68
CA ASP A 128 -13.55 -5.07 -2.98
C ASP A 128 -12.04 -4.88 -3.11
N VAL A 129 -11.66 -3.76 -3.71
CA VAL A 129 -10.29 -3.25 -3.81
C VAL A 129 -10.26 -1.85 -3.25
N ASP A 130 -9.40 -1.62 -2.28
CA ASP A 130 -9.32 -0.38 -1.53
C ASP A 130 -8.15 0.50 -1.96
N GLY A 131 -7.24 -0.07 -2.74
CA GLY A 131 -6.07 0.66 -3.18
C GLY A 131 -5.18 -0.12 -4.13
N ILE A 132 -4.11 0.55 -4.53
CA ILE A 132 -3.01 0.03 -5.32
C ILE A 132 -1.73 0.32 -4.56
N LEU A 133 -0.97 -0.71 -4.23
CA LEU A 133 0.34 -0.59 -3.59
C LEU A 133 1.38 -0.44 -4.69
N GLY A 134 1.85 0.78 -4.90
CA GLY A 134 2.75 1.16 -5.98
C GLY A 134 4.16 1.52 -5.51
N MET A 135 4.96 1.99 -6.46
CA MET A 135 6.39 2.26 -6.28
C MET A 135 6.67 3.40 -5.30
N SER A 136 5.73 4.34 -5.06
CA SER A 136 5.94 5.39 -4.05
C SER A 136 6.21 4.83 -2.64
N VAL A 137 5.70 3.62 -2.36
CA VAL A 137 5.95 2.87 -1.11
C VAL A 137 6.97 1.76 -1.32
N LEU A 138 6.84 0.98 -2.39
CA LEU A 138 7.70 -0.20 -2.61
C LEU A 138 9.19 0.15 -2.74
N LYS A 139 9.53 1.31 -3.29
CA LYS A 139 10.93 1.79 -3.43
C LYS A 139 11.65 2.07 -2.11
N GLU A 140 10.93 2.13 -1.00
CA GLU A 140 11.53 2.32 0.33
C GLU A 140 12.20 1.04 0.85
N PHE A 141 11.94 -0.10 0.19
CA PHE A 141 12.57 -1.38 0.49
C PHE A 141 13.78 -1.61 -0.43
N GLU A 142 14.83 -2.18 0.12
CA GLU A 142 16.04 -2.56 -0.62
C GLU A 142 15.73 -3.66 -1.65
N ILE A 143 14.88 -4.61 -1.24
CA ILE A 143 14.46 -5.73 -2.06
C ILE A 143 12.95 -5.90 -1.96
N VAL A 144 12.31 -5.96 -3.12
CA VAL A 144 10.91 -6.36 -3.28
C VAL A 144 10.89 -7.60 -4.17
N SER A 145 10.55 -8.75 -3.60
CA SER A 145 10.51 -10.02 -4.31
C SER A 145 9.13 -10.65 -4.22
N VAL A 146 8.66 -11.22 -5.33
CA VAL A 146 7.36 -11.89 -5.41
C VAL A 146 7.56 -13.38 -5.65
N ASP A 147 7.19 -14.19 -4.66
CA ASP A 147 7.15 -15.65 -4.78
C ASP A 147 5.75 -16.06 -5.23
N LEU A 148 5.61 -16.26 -6.53
CA LEU A 148 4.32 -16.66 -7.13
C LEU A 148 3.93 -18.10 -6.78
N LYS A 149 4.90 -18.96 -6.46
CA LYS A 149 4.63 -20.36 -6.12
C LYS A 149 4.03 -20.48 -4.71
N HIS A 150 4.53 -19.68 -3.77
CA HIS A 150 4.09 -19.73 -2.38
C HIS A 150 3.17 -18.56 -2.02
N HIS A 151 2.82 -17.72 -3.00
CA HIS A 151 1.96 -16.55 -2.84
C HIS A 151 2.44 -15.61 -1.73
N LYS A 152 3.72 -15.23 -1.78
CA LYS A 152 4.35 -14.35 -0.80
C LYS A 152 5.03 -13.16 -1.45
N LEU A 153 4.81 -11.99 -0.89
CA LEU A 153 5.63 -10.80 -1.11
C LEU A 153 6.70 -10.79 -0.03
N VAL A 154 7.96 -10.66 -0.43
CA VAL A 154 9.11 -10.57 0.47
C VAL A 154 9.68 -9.17 0.38
N LEU A 155 9.73 -8.49 1.52
CA LEU A 155 10.21 -7.11 1.66
C LEU A 155 11.46 -7.10 2.56
N LYS A 156 12.52 -6.42 2.10
CA LYS A 156 13.75 -6.23 2.86
C LYS A 156 14.22 -4.78 2.76
#